data_ea62720a7ad4d80ec86d0db8257def8b
#
_entry.id   ea62720a7ad4d80ec86d0db8257def8b
#
_cell.length_a   1.000
_cell.length_b   1.000
_cell.length_c   1.000
_cell.angle_alpha   90.00
_cell.angle_beta   90.00
_cell.angle_gamma   90.00
#
_symmetry.space_group_name_H-M   'P 1'
#
loop_
_entity.id
_entity.type
_entity.pdbx_description
1 polymer ?
#
loop_
_entity_poly.entity_id
_entity_poly.type
_entity_poly.pdbx_seq_one_letter_code
_entity_poly.pdbx_strand_id
1 'polypeptide(L)'
;GQSMKTTTLRVYAIVLQTVSELMADEKYKGAIDPYYTLVGYFNSIRELGGTVRLLQDDIPKRINRLKKKYKFKTTRYLNKKIEITSRIASSKITEKLKELEVSSDQKGALDTAIATNMIAVGMDVDRLGLMSVMGQPKQNSEYIQATSRIGRQHPGLVFTMYNPYRPRDLSHYENFVGYHSQLYRYVEGTTATPFSARARDRVLHALVIAALRLEIPEYADNMKA
;
A
#
# COMPACT_ATOMS: atom_id res chain seq x y z
N GLY A 1 22.68 3.39 11.93
CA GLY A 1 21.32 2.93 11.67
C GLY A 1 21.30 1.44 11.33
N GLN A 2 20.15 0.82 11.49
CA GLN A 2 19.98 -0.58 11.11
C GLN A 2 19.58 -0.68 9.64
N SER A 3 19.85 -1.84 9.01
CA SER A 3 19.42 -2.06 7.65
C SER A 3 17.88 -2.05 7.54
N MET A 4 17.35 -1.59 6.42
CA MET A 4 15.90 -1.59 6.16
C MET A 4 15.29 -2.98 6.36
N LYS A 5 15.99 -4.04 5.94
CA LYS A 5 15.57 -5.42 6.15
C LYS A 5 15.35 -5.74 7.64
N THR A 6 16.29 -5.35 8.50
CA THR A 6 16.18 -5.56 9.95
C THR A 6 15.06 -4.74 10.57
N THR A 7 14.88 -3.49 10.12
CA THR A 7 13.80 -2.62 10.58
C THR A 7 12.44 -3.21 10.20
N THR A 8 12.26 -3.60 8.93
CA THR A 8 11.02 -4.26 8.46
C THR A 8 10.70 -5.51 9.27
N LEU A 9 11.69 -6.39 9.43
CA LEU A 9 11.54 -7.61 10.25
C LEU A 9 11.03 -7.30 11.65
N ARG A 10 11.60 -6.29 12.30
CA ARG A 10 11.24 -5.92 13.68
C ARG A 10 9.87 -5.28 13.77
N VAL A 11 9.58 -4.30 12.89
CA VAL A 11 8.30 -3.59 12.88
C VAL A 11 7.15 -4.55 12.56
N TYR A 12 7.27 -5.34 11.48
CA TYR A 12 6.22 -6.29 11.11
C TYR A 12 5.97 -7.33 12.21
N ALA A 13 7.03 -7.90 12.77
CA ALA A 13 6.86 -8.93 13.79
C ALA A 13 6.20 -8.39 15.06
N ILE A 14 6.60 -7.20 15.55
CA ILE A 14 6.01 -6.64 16.77
C ILE A 14 4.58 -6.16 16.53
N VAL A 15 4.30 -5.48 15.42
CA VAL A 15 2.97 -4.95 15.10
C VAL A 15 1.98 -6.09 14.94
N LEU A 16 2.28 -7.10 14.12
CA LEU A 16 1.42 -8.26 13.91
C LEU A 16 1.17 -9.04 15.21
N GLN A 17 2.22 -9.23 16.03
CA GLN A 17 2.09 -9.92 17.32
C GLN A 17 1.23 -9.11 18.31
N THR A 18 1.43 -7.79 18.38
CA THR A 18 0.65 -6.91 19.27
C THR A 18 -0.83 -6.94 18.90
N VAL A 19 -1.17 -6.88 17.62
CA VAL A 19 -2.56 -7.01 17.16
C VAL A 19 -3.16 -8.34 17.62
N SER A 20 -2.41 -9.45 17.53
CA SER A 20 -2.89 -10.75 18.02
C SER A 20 -3.12 -10.79 19.53
N GLU A 21 -2.29 -10.11 20.32
CA GLU A 21 -2.52 -9.98 21.77
C GLU A 21 -3.77 -9.15 22.08
N LEU A 22 -3.95 -8.01 21.40
CA LEU A 22 -5.12 -7.15 21.59
C LEU A 22 -6.42 -7.83 21.17
N MET A 23 -6.39 -8.69 20.15
CA MET A 23 -7.56 -9.49 19.76
C MET A 23 -7.99 -10.50 20.81
N ALA A 24 -7.05 -11.00 21.61
CA ALA A 24 -7.31 -11.95 22.68
C ALA A 24 -7.79 -11.26 23.98
N ASP A 25 -7.75 -9.94 24.04
CA ASP A 25 -8.25 -9.15 25.17
C ASP A 25 -9.69 -8.70 24.87
N GLU A 26 -10.65 -9.14 25.67
CA GLU A 26 -12.07 -8.82 25.51
C GLU A 26 -12.33 -7.29 25.45
N LYS A 27 -11.48 -6.49 26.10
CA LYS A 27 -11.59 -5.03 26.07
C LYS A 27 -11.47 -4.45 24.66
N TYR A 28 -10.68 -5.07 23.79
CA TYR A 28 -10.35 -4.56 22.46
C TYR A 28 -10.94 -5.36 21.31
N LYS A 29 -11.56 -6.51 21.59
CA LYS A 29 -12.01 -7.51 20.61
C LYS A 29 -12.82 -6.92 19.44
N GLY A 30 -13.76 -6.02 19.73
CA GLY A 30 -14.62 -5.40 18.72
C GLY A 30 -13.94 -4.24 17.94
N ALA A 31 -12.87 -3.66 18.47
CA ALA A 31 -12.21 -2.48 17.91
C ALA A 31 -10.94 -2.79 17.10
N ILE A 32 -10.45 -4.03 17.16
CA ILE A 32 -9.14 -4.39 16.61
C ILE A 32 -9.18 -4.88 15.16
N ASP A 33 -10.35 -5.22 14.63
CA ASP A 33 -10.49 -5.73 13.25
C ASP A 33 -9.82 -4.84 12.19
N PRO A 34 -9.94 -3.51 12.23
CA PRO A 34 -9.29 -2.62 11.25
C PRO A 34 -7.77 -2.79 11.19
N TYR A 35 -7.15 -3.22 12.28
CA TYR A 35 -5.70 -3.38 12.41
C TYR A 35 -5.22 -4.81 12.17
N TYR A 36 -6.14 -5.74 11.92
CA TYR A 36 -5.80 -7.16 11.73
C TYR A 36 -4.91 -7.39 10.52
N THR A 37 -5.27 -6.79 9.39
CA THR A 37 -4.52 -6.92 8.13
C THR A 37 -3.48 -5.81 8.01
N LEU A 38 -2.20 -6.18 7.99
CA LEU A 38 -1.12 -5.22 7.72
C LEU A 38 -0.96 -5.01 6.22
N VAL A 39 -1.26 -3.80 5.75
CA VAL A 39 -1.00 -3.38 4.37
C VAL A 39 0.42 -2.87 4.25
N GLY A 40 1.24 -3.45 3.38
CA GLY A 40 2.60 -3.02 3.10
C GLY A 40 2.71 -2.33 1.74
N TYR A 41 3.09 -1.06 1.74
CA TYR A 41 3.34 -0.29 0.52
C TYR A 41 4.83 -0.21 0.21
N PHE A 42 5.20 -0.47 -1.05
CA PHE A 42 6.58 -0.52 -1.53
C PHE A 42 6.78 0.34 -2.78
N ASN A 43 7.85 1.10 -2.81
CA ASN A 43 8.22 1.93 -3.96
C ASN A 43 8.74 1.12 -5.16
N SER A 44 9.08 -0.15 -4.95
CA SER A 44 9.56 -1.04 -6.01
C SER A 44 9.22 -2.51 -5.77
N ILE A 45 9.05 -3.25 -6.87
CA ILE A 45 8.84 -4.71 -6.84
C ILE A 45 10.03 -5.44 -6.20
N ARG A 46 11.25 -4.90 -6.32
CA ARG A 46 12.46 -5.48 -5.73
C ARG A 46 12.41 -5.44 -4.20
N GLU A 47 12.02 -4.31 -3.62
CA GLU A 47 11.88 -4.15 -2.17
C GLU A 47 10.74 -5.03 -1.63
N LEU A 48 9.63 -5.07 -2.35
CA LEU A 48 8.50 -5.95 -2.05
C LEU A 48 8.92 -7.42 -2.02
N GLY A 49 9.61 -7.91 -3.05
CA GLY A 49 10.06 -9.31 -3.12
C GLY A 49 10.99 -9.71 -1.96
N GLY A 50 11.82 -8.78 -1.47
CA GLY A 50 12.61 -8.99 -0.24
C GLY A 50 11.71 -9.20 0.99
N THR A 51 10.61 -8.47 1.10
CA THR A 51 9.67 -8.58 2.22
C THR A 51 8.81 -9.84 2.15
N VAL A 52 8.46 -10.32 0.94
CA VAL A 52 7.79 -11.64 0.78
C VAL A 52 8.57 -12.73 1.49
N ARG A 53 9.88 -12.80 1.26
CA ARG A 53 10.76 -13.78 1.90
C ARG A 53 10.79 -13.62 3.42
N LEU A 54 10.83 -12.37 3.92
CA LEU A 54 10.77 -12.12 5.36
C LEU A 54 9.46 -12.61 5.97
N LEU A 55 8.32 -12.41 5.29
CA LEU A 55 7.00 -12.87 5.73
C LEU A 55 6.87 -14.40 5.73
N GLN A 56 7.64 -15.09 4.90
CA GLN A 56 7.64 -16.54 4.85
C GLN A 56 8.44 -17.16 6.00
N ASP A 57 9.60 -16.61 6.31
CA ASP A 57 10.57 -17.25 7.21
C ASP A 57 10.94 -16.46 8.46
N ASP A 58 11.49 -15.26 8.27
CA ASP A 58 12.15 -14.51 9.34
C ASP A 58 11.17 -13.87 10.32
N ILE A 59 10.06 -13.32 9.80
CA ILE A 59 9.02 -12.66 10.63
C ILE A 59 8.34 -13.68 11.56
N PRO A 60 7.88 -14.86 11.10
CA PRO A 60 7.32 -15.89 11.99
C PRO A 60 8.31 -16.33 13.08
N LYS A 61 9.58 -16.54 12.73
CA LYS A 61 10.63 -16.87 13.71
C LYS A 61 10.82 -15.75 14.74
N ARG A 62 10.76 -14.50 14.30
CA ARG A 62 10.85 -13.33 15.19
C ARG A 62 9.63 -13.21 16.09
N ILE A 63 8.42 -13.43 15.59
CA ILE A 63 7.18 -13.48 16.38
C ILE A 63 7.31 -14.49 17.52
N ASN A 64 7.77 -15.71 17.24
CA ASN A 64 7.97 -16.73 18.25
C ASN A 64 9.01 -16.32 19.33
N ARG A 65 10.07 -15.60 18.93
CA ARG A 65 11.06 -15.05 19.89
C ARG A 65 10.46 -13.94 20.75
N LEU A 66 9.64 -13.06 20.16
CA LEU A 66 8.93 -11.99 20.88
C LEU A 66 7.96 -12.58 21.90
N LYS A 67 7.17 -13.59 21.52
CA LYS A 67 6.28 -14.30 22.42
C LYS A 67 7.01 -14.80 23.66
N LYS A 68 8.12 -15.50 23.47
CA LYS A 68 8.92 -16.02 24.59
C LYS A 68 9.51 -14.90 25.44
N LYS A 69 10.06 -13.85 24.81
CA LYS A 69 10.74 -12.75 25.51
C LYS A 69 9.77 -11.91 26.35
N TYR A 70 8.60 -11.58 25.80
CA TYR A 70 7.61 -10.70 26.44
C TYR A 70 6.46 -11.47 27.10
N LYS A 71 6.52 -12.80 27.09
CA LYS A 71 5.49 -13.69 27.67
C LYS A 71 4.08 -13.43 27.14
N PHE A 72 3.99 -13.15 25.83
CA PHE A 72 2.72 -12.95 25.16
C PHE A 72 1.84 -14.22 25.26
N LYS A 73 0.54 -14.03 25.45
CA LYS A 73 -0.45 -15.12 25.58
C LYS A 73 -0.69 -15.81 24.25
N THR A 74 -0.70 -15.04 23.15
CA THR A 74 -1.01 -15.51 21.81
C THR A 74 0.23 -15.68 20.93
N THR A 75 0.04 -16.26 19.76
CA THR A 75 1.04 -16.28 18.68
C THR A 75 0.35 -15.90 17.38
N ARG A 76 0.84 -14.85 16.70
CA ARG A 76 0.35 -14.51 15.38
C ARG A 76 0.92 -15.48 14.34
N TYR A 77 0.05 -16.22 13.69
CA TYR A 77 0.37 -17.05 12.53
C TYR A 77 0.10 -16.25 11.25
N LEU A 78 0.98 -16.37 10.26
CA LEU A 78 0.86 -15.69 8.98
C LEU A 78 0.50 -16.70 7.89
N ASN A 79 -0.78 -17.06 7.84
CA ASN A 79 -1.28 -18.12 6.97
C ASN A 79 -1.71 -17.58 5.60
N LYS A 80 -2.32 -16.41 5.56
CA LYS A 80 -2.89 -15.86 4.34
C LYS A 80 -2.27 -14.48 3.99
N LYS A 81 -1.54 -14.47 2.88
CA LYS A 81 -0.81 -13.29 2.38
C LYS A 81 -1.13 -13.08 0.91
N ILE A 82 -1.35 -11.85 0.50
CA ILE A 82 -1.52 -11.51 -0.91
C ILE A 82 -0.47 -10.50 -1.36
N GLU A 83 -0.11 -10.59 -2.63
CA GLU A 83 0.70 -9.61 -3.35
C GLU A 83 -0.18 -8.91 -4.38
N ILE A 84 -0.12 -7.56 -4.44
CA ILE A 84 -0.84 -6.72 -5.39
C ILE A 84 0.18 -5.88 -6.14
N THR A 85 0.59 -6.35 -7.31
CA THR A 85 1.60 -5.70 -8.14
C THR A 85 1.17 -5.71 -9.60
N SER A 86 1.85 -4.93 -10.43
CA SER A 86 1.62 -4.91 -11.88
C SER A 86 1.83 -6.25 -12.59
N ARG A 87 2.33 -7.28 -11.89
CA ARG A 87 2.45 -8.65 -12.41
C ARG A 87 1.12 -9.40 -12.44
N ILE A 88 0.13 -8.89 -11.72
CA ILE A 88 -1.21 -9.51 -11.66
C ILE A 88 -2.06 -8.93 -12.78
N ALA A 89 -2.74 -9.79 -13.51
CA ALA A 89 -3.70 -9.36 -14.52
C ALA A 89 -4.79 -8.50 -13.89
N SER A 90 -5.17 -7.40 -14.54
CA SER A 90 -6.14 -6.42 -14.02
C SER A 90 -7.48 -7.07 -13.61
N SER A 91 -7.92 -8.11 -14.33
CA SER A 91 -9.13 -8.86 -14.01
C SER A 91 -9.09 -9.57 -12.65
N LYS A 92 -7.90 -9.98 -12.19
CA LYS A 92 -7.70 -10.64 -10.88
C LYS A 92 -7.48 -9.68 -9.73
N ILE A 93 -7.20 -8.40 -10.02
CA ILE A 93 -6.99 -7.39 -8.96
C ILE A 93 -8.27 -7.19 -8.17
N THR A 94 -9.41 -7.05 -8.84
CA THR A 94 -10.71 -6.86 -8.18
C THR A 94 -11.06 -8.03 -7.25
N GLU A 95 -10.77 -9.26 -7.66
CA GLU A 95 -10.97 -10.45 -6.82
C GLU A 95 -10.10 -10.40 -5.56
N LYS A 96 -8.81 -10.06 -5.72
CA LYS A 96 -7.88 -9.93 -4.59
C LYS A 96 -8.24 -8.78 -3.65
N LEU A 97 -8.79 -7.70 -4.18
CA LEU A 97 -9.26 -6.59 -3.34
C LEU A 97 -10.47 -6.99 -2.48
N LYS A 98 -11.38 -7.80 -3.01
CA LYS A 98 -12.50 -8.38 -2.22
C LYS A 98 -12.02 -9.26 -1.07
N GLU A 99 -10.88 -9.94 -1.22
CA GLU A 99 -10.30 -10.69 -0.09
C GLU A 99 -9.90 -9.80 1.09
N LEU A 100 -9.61 -8.51 0.85
CA LEU A 100 -9.30 -7.53 1.92
C LEU A 100 -10.54 -7.11 2.72
N GLU A 101 -11.74 -7.28 2.17
CA GLU A 101 -12.99 -6.97 2.87
C GLU A 101 -13.35 -7.99 3.96
N VAL A 102 -12.72 -9.19 3.91
CA VAL A 102 -12.99 -10.27 4.86
C VAL A 102 -12.51 -9.87 6.26
N SER A 103 -13.44 -9.80 7.20
CA SER A 103 -13.18 -9.45 8.59
C SER A 103 -12.36 -10.51 9.33
N SER A 104 -11.65 -10.10 10.38
CA SER A 104 -10.72 -10.95 11.14
C SER A 104 -11.36 -12.14 11.84
N ASP A 105 -12.67 -12.09 12.10
CA ASP A 105 -13.46 -13.17 12.70
C ASP A 105 -13.91 -14.21 11.67
N GLN A 106 -13.77 -13.92 10.38
CA GLN A 106 -14.20 -14.80 9.30
C GLN A 106 -13.03 -15.66 8.78
N LYS A 107 -13.40 -16.87 8.34
CA LYS A 107 -12.46 -17.75 7.68
C LYS A 107 -12.00 -17.14 6.37
N GLY A 108 -10.69 -16.93 6.27
CA GLY A 108 -10.12 -16.36 5.04
C GLY A 108 -9.60 -14.93 5.18
N ALA A 109 -9.72 -14.32 6.36
CA ALA A 109 -9.09 -13.03 6.65
C ALA A 109 -7.59 -13.02 6.30
N LEU A 110 -7.14 -11.92 5.70
CA LEU A 110 -5.75 -11.75 5.29
C LEU A 110 -4.88 -11.25 6.44
N ASP A 111 -3.75 -11.91 6.65
CA ASP A 111 -2.76 -11.45 7.63
C ASP A 111 -1.98 -10.23 7.11
N THR A 112 -1.58 -10.28 5.83
CA THR A 112 -0.85 -9.20 5.18
C THR A 112 -1.23 -9.05 3.72
N ALA A 113 -1.29 -7.80 3.25
CA ALA A 113 -1.40 -7.45 1.84
C ALA A 113 -0.20 -6.56 1.48
N ILE A 114 0.66 -7.00 0.59
CA ILE A 114 1.83 -6.23 0.16
C ILE A 114 1.67 -5.78 -1.28
N ALA A 115 1.93 -4.50 -1.53
CA ALA A 115 1.67 -3.91 -2.83
C ALA A 115 2.67 -2.81 -3.20
N THR A 116 2.72 -2.52 -4.49
CA THR A 116 3.35 -1.31 -5.05
C THR A 116 2.27 -0.26 -5.34
N ASN A 117 2.57 0.74 -6.15
CA ASN A 117 1.67 1.82 -6.54
C ASN A 117 0.29 1.39 -7.06
N MET A 118 0.10 0.11 -7.37
CA MET A 118 -1.23 -0.45 -7.73
C MET A 118 -2.27 -0.30 -6.61
N ILE A 119 -1.87 -0.15 -5.35
CA ILE A 119 -2.77 0.18 -4.23
C ILE A 119 -3.48 1.54 -4.46
N ALA A 120 -2.81 2.49 -5.10
CA ALA A 120 -3.39 3.78 -5.40
C ALA A 120 -4.57 3.69 -6.38
N VAL A 121 -4.66 2.60 -7.16
CA VAL A 121 -5.68 2.38 -8.18
C VAL A 121 -6.74 1.40 -7.66
N GLY A 122 -7.88 1.92 -7.19
CA GLY A 122 -9.10 1.13 -7.00
C GLY A 122 -9.24 0.34 -5.69
N MET A 123 -8.32 0.45 -4.73
CA MET A 123 -8.54 -0.14 -3.40
C MET A 123 -9.51 0.72 -2.60
N ASP A 124 -10.73 0.25 -2.47
CA ASP A 124 -11.79 0.88 -1.70
C ASP A 124 -12.29 -0.10 -0.62
N VAL A 125 -11.48 -0.30 0.40
CA VAL A 125 -11.74 -1.23 1.50
C VAL A 125 -11.79 -0.45 2.80
N ASP A 126 -12.97 -0.22 3.30
CA ASP A 126 -13.24 0.70 4.42
C ASP A 126 -12.69 0.22 5.77
N ARG A 127 -12.62 -1.10 5.97
CA ARG A 127 -12.19 -1.67 7.25
C ARG A 127 -10.71 -1.52 7.58
N LEU A 128 -9.85 -1.22 6.60
CA LEU A 128 -8.40 -1.24 6.80
C LEU A 128 -7.91 -0.04 7.62
N GLY A 129 -7.21 -0.31 8.71
CA GLY A 129 -6.66 0.69 9.63
C GLY A 129 -5.14 0.63 9.83
N LEU A 130 -4.43 -0.34 9.24
CA LEU A 130 -3.02 -0.56 9.50
C LEU A 130 -2.19 -0.63 8.22
N MET A 131 -1.18 0.25 8.10
CA MET A 131 -0.27 0.27 6.95
C MET A 131 1.19 0.47 7.34
N SER A 132 2.07 -0.09 6.57
CA SER A 132 3.49 0.25 6.55
C SER A 132 3.90 0.79 5.18
N VAL A 133 4.70 1.85 5.15
CA VAL A 133 5.27 2.45 3.93
C VAL A 133 6.78 2.26 3.95
N MET A 134 7.33 1.62 2.93
CA MET A 134 8.76 1.34 2.82
C MET A 134 9.48 2.46 2.05
N GLY A 135 10.06 3.40 2.81
CA GLY A 135 10.66 4.63 2.26
C GLY A 135 9.62 5.63 1.76
N GLN A 136 10.01 6.89 1.65
CA GLN A 136 9.13 7.92 1.12
C GLN A 136 8.89 7.71 -0.38
N PRO A 137 7.65 7.68 -0.87
CA PRO A 137 7.34 7.73 -2.30
C PRO A 137 7.99 8.93 -2.99
N LYS A 138 8.20 8.83 -4.29
CA LYS A 138 8.88 9.91 -5.05
C LYS A 138 8.06 11.19 -5.09
N GLN A 139 6.74 11.06 -5.18
CA GLN A 139 5.79 12.15 -5.21
C GLN A 139 4.98 12.18 -3.92
N ASN A 140 4.70 13.39 -3.42
CA ASN A 140 3.84 13.57 -2.26
C ASN A 140 2.40 13.14 -2.54
N SER A 141 1.93 13.40 -3.76
CA SER A 141 0.64 12.90 -4.23
C SER A 141 0.53 11.37 -4.12
N GLU A 142 1.58 10.63 -4.48
CA GLU A 142 1.63 9.18 -4.36
C GLU A 142 1.58 8.74 -2.88
N TYR A 143 2.31 9.42 -2.00
CA TYR A 143 2.27 9.17 -0.56
C TYR A 143 0.86 9.35 0.00
N ILE A 144 0.22 10.48 -0.32
CA ILE A 144 -1.15 10.79 0.12
C ILE A 144 -2.14 9.75 -0.42
N GLN A 145 -2.07 9.44 -1.71
CA GLN A 145 -2.96 8.47 -2.35
C GLN A 145 -2.82 7.05 -1.76
N ALA A 146 -1.60 6.64 -1.41
CA ALA A 146 -1.37 5.34 -0.78
C ALA A 146 -1.90 5.31 0.66
N THR A 147 -1.55 6.30 1.48
CA THR A 147 -1.90 6.33 2.90
C THR A 147 -3.37 6.63 3.16
N SER A 148 -4.05 7.36 2.27
CA SER A 148 -5.50 7.62 2.35
C SER A 148 -6.38 6.38 2.09
N ARG A 149 -5.78 5.25 1.73
CA ARG A 149 -6.50 3.98 1.54
C ARG A 149 -6.82 3.24 2.83
N ILE A 150 -6.28 3.71 3.94
CA ILE A 150 -6.61 3.19 5.26
C ILE A 150 -7.19 4.29 6.14
N GLY A 151 -7.85 3.91 7.22
CA GLY A 151 -8.38 4.87 8.18
C GLY A 151 -9.65 5.58 7.72
N ARG A 152 -10.48 4.97 6.89
CA ARG A 152 -11.72 5.57 6.38
C ARG A 152 -12.85 5.58 7.39
N GLN A 153 -13.11 4.45 8.02
CA GLN A 153 -14.15 4.31 9.05
C GLN A 153 -13.59 4.38 10.47
N HIS A 154 -12.32 4.01 10.63
CA HIS A 154 -11.62 3.98 11.92
C HIS A 154 -10.29 4.70 11.80
N PRO A 155 -9.71 5.22 12.89
CA PRO A 155 -8.39 5.85 12.84
C PRO A 155 -7.34 4.95 12.21
N GLY A 156 -6.63 5.46 11.20
CA GLY A 156 -5.57 4.73 10.51
C GLY A 156 -4.22 4.90 11.21
N LEU A 157 -3.43 3.84 11.24
CA LEU A 157 -2.06 3.84 11.75
C LEU A 157 -1.08 3.51 10.62
N VAL A 158 -0.20 4.47 10.30
CA VAL A 158 0.81 4.33 9.24
C VAL A 158 2.21 4.32 9.85
N PHE A 159 2.96 3.26 9.59
CA PHE A 159 4.39 3.17 9.93
C PHE A 159 5.23 3.49 8.70
N THR A 160 5.78 4.69 8.59
CA THR A 160 6.72 5.02 7.51
C THR A 160 8.15 4.67 7.93
N MET A 161 8.76 3.73 7.23
CA MET A 161 10.12 3.27 7.50
C MET A 161 11.10 3.95 6.54
N TYR A 162 11.80 4.95 7.02
CA TYR A 162 12.77 5.70 6.23
C TYR A 162 14.12 5.00 6.14
N ASN A 163 14.72 5.01 4.95
CA ASN A 163 16.05 4.46 4.72
C ASN A 163 17.13 5.51 5.08
N PRO A 164 17.93 5.30 6.13
CA PRO A 164 18.92 6.27 6.59
C PRO A 164 20.05 6.52 5.57
N TYR A 165 20.18 5.66 4.56
CA TYR A 165 21.18 5.82 3.50
C TYR A 165 20.63 6.53 2.26
N ARG A 166 19.36 6.93 2.26
CA ARG A 166 18.75 7.73 1.17
C ARG A 166 18.56 9.18 1.67
N PRO A 167 19.24 10.16 1.07
CA PRO A 167 19.15 11.57 1.52
C PRO A 167 17.71 12.08 1.62
N ARG A 168 16.84 11.70 0.66
CA ARG A 168 15.43 12.09 0.69
C ARG A 168 14.69 11.51 1.90
N ASP A 169 14.86 10.23 2.18
CA ASP A 169 14.22 9.58 3.32
C ASP A 169 14.72 10.19 4.65
N LEU A 170 16.02 10.49 4.73
CA LEU A 170 16.62 11.16 5.89
C LEU A 170 16.00 12.55 6.08
N SER A 171 15.88 13.36 5.02
CA SER A 171 15.24 14.69 5.10
C SER A 171 13.78 14.60 5.56
N HIS A 172 13.00 13.63 5.07
CA HIS A 172 11.63 13.41 5.55
C HIS A 172 11.57 12.95 7.00
N TYR A 173 12.54 12.17 7.46
CA TYR A 173 12.64 11.77 8.87
C TYR A 173 12.93 12.96 9.77
N GLU A 174 13.93 13.79 9.43
CA GLU A 174 14.34 14.96 10.18
C GLU A 174 13.23 16.02 10.26
N ASN A 175 12.47 16.20 9.18
CA ASN A 175 11.38 17.17 9.07
C ASN A 175 9.99 16.55 9.23
N PHE A 176 9.88 15.38 9.85
CA PHE A 176 8.64 14.58 9.88
C PHE A 176 7.41 15.35 10.34
N VAL A 177 7.52 16.05 11.48
CA VAL A 177 6.40 16.81 12.06
C VAL A 177 6.04 17.99 11.16
N GLY A 178 7.03 18.77 10.72
CA GLY A 178 6.82 19.92 9.83
C GLY A 178 6.20 19.53 8.49
N TYR A 179 6.65 18.43 7.90
CA TYR A 179 6.11 17.88 6.66
C TYR A 179 4.66 17.43 6.83
N HIS A 180 4.35 16.65 7.86
CA HIS A 180 2.99 16.12 8.04
C HIS A 180 1.98 17.17 8.50
N SER A 181 2.40 18.22 9.21
CA SER A 181 1.53 19.33 9.59
C SER A 181 1.05 20.17 8.39
N GLN A 182 1.76 20.10 7.25
CA GLN A 182 1.48 20.84 6.03
C GLN A 182 1.47 19.94 4.79
N LEU A 183 1.06 18.70 4.92
CA LEU A 183 1.23 17.61 3.93
C LEU A 183 0.75 18.03 2.53
N TYR A 184 -0.41 18.66 2.42
CA TYR A 184 -1.00 19.08 1.13
C TYR A 184 -0.26 20.23 0.47
N ARG A 185 0.51 21.03 1.23
CA ARG A 185 1.30 22.14 0.70
C ARG A 185 2.47 21.66 -0.17
N TYR A 186 2.94 20.45 0.06
CA TYR A 186 4.06 19.85 -0.64
C TYR A 186 3.65 18.99 -1.84
N VAL A 187 2.35 18.99 -2.20
CA VAL A 187 1.89 18.28 -3.39
C VAL A 187 2.43 18.98 -4.64
N GLU A 188 3.09 18.20 -5.47
CA GLU A 188 3.68 18.67 -6.70
C GLU A 188 2.60 19.10 -7.70
N GLY A 189 2.78 20.26 -8.32
CA GLY A 189 1.94 20.69 -9.43
C GLY A 189 2.11 19.75 -10.62
N THR A 190 1.00 19.32 -11.21
CA THR A 190 1.05 18.56 -12.46
C THR A 190 1.39 19.51 -13.60
N THR A 191 2.55 19.32 -14.23
CA THR A 191 2.89 19.98 -15.49
C THR A 191 2.28 19.19 -16.65
N ALA A 192 1.23 19.72 -17.27
CA ALA A 192 0.72 19.19 -18.53
C ALA A 192 1.50 19.85 -19.68
N THR A 193 2.18 19.05 -20.47
CA THR A 193 2.86 19.49 -21.71
C THR A 193 2.16 18.82 -22.91
N PRO A 194 0.94 19.24 -23.28
CA PRO A 194 0.13 18.56 -24.29
C PRO A 194 0.78 18.58 -25.68
N PHE A 195 1.63 19.56 -25.95
CA PHE A 195 2.32 19.72 -27.22
C PHE A 195 3.77 19.18 -27.25
N SER A 196 4.20 18.50 -26.20
CA SER A 196 5.51 17.82 -26.21
C SER A 196 5.56 16.74 -27.29
N ALA A 197 6.75 16.49 -27.86
CA ALA A 197 6.92 15.48 -28.90
C ALA A 197 6.32 14.13 -28.53
N ARG A 198 6.61 13.63 -27.31
CA ARG A 198 6.08 12.36 -26.82
C ARG A 198 4.56 12.34 -26.65
N ALA A 199 3.93 13.45 -26.26
CA ALA A 199 2.48 13.54 -26.15
C ALA A 199 1.87 13.50 -27.55
N ARG A 200 2.40 14.27 -28.51
CA ARG A 200 1.95 14.25 -29.91
C ARG A 200 2.05 12.87 -30.52
N ASP A 201 3.21 12.20 -30.40
CA ASP A 201 3.43 10.86 -30.96
C ASP A 201 2.41 9.84 -30.45
N ARG A 202 1.98 9.98 -29.19
CA ARG A 202 1.04 9.03 -28.57
C ARG A 202 -0.44 9.33 -28.80
N VAL A 203 -0.80 10.60 -28.91
CA VAL A 203 -2.20 11.01 -28.81
C VAL A 203 -2.71 11.69 -30.08
N LEU A 204 -1.83 12.29 -30.91
CA LEU A 204 -2.25 13.06 -32.09
C LEU A 204 -3.13 12.26 -33.05
N HIS A 205 -2.77 11.02 -33.35
CA HIS A 205 -3.54 10.15 -34.23
C HIS A 205 -4.95 9.88 -33.66
N ALA A 206 -5.09 9.66 -32.36
CA ALA A 206 -6.38 9.44 -31.72
C ALA A 206 -7.23 10.71 -31.73
N LEU A 207 -6.62 11.88 -31.52
CA LEU A 207 -7.30 13.17 -31.61
C LEU A 207 -7.78 13.48 -33.04
N VAL A 208 -6.96 13.19 -34.04
CA VAL A 208 -7.36 13.38 -35.46
C VAL A 208 -8.54 12.48 -35.82
N ILE A 209 -8.48 11.20 -35.44
CA ILE A 209 -9.58 10.26 -35.64
C ILE A 209 -10.85 10.74 -34.92
N ALA A 210 -10.74 11.17 -33.66
CA ALA A 210 -11.87 11.67 -32.90
C ALA A 210 -12.49 12.93 -33.55
N ALA A 211 -11.65 13.87 -34.00
CA ALA A 211 -12.10 15.07 -34.70
C ALA A 211 -12.82 14.73 -36.03
N LEU A 212 -12.26 13.85 -36.85
CA LEU A 212 -12.88 13.42 -38.10
C LEU A 212 -14.23 12.73 -37.84
N ARG A 213 -14.36 11.93 -36.82
CA ARG A 213 -15.61 11.24 -36.44
C ARG A 213 -16.68 12.20 -35.92
N LEU A 214 -16.29 13.31 -35.31
CA LEU A 214 -17.22 14.35 -34.84
C LEU A 214 -17.67 15.28 -35.95
N GLU A 215 -16.77 15.58 -36.88
CA GLU A 215 -17.04 16.55 -37.97
C GLU A 215 -17.70 15.90 -39.20
N ILE A 216 -17.42 14.63 -39.44
CA ILE A 216 -17.89 13.91 -40.64
C ILE A 216 -18.86 12.81 -40.22
N PRO A 217 -20.18 12.97 -40.43
CA PRO A 217 -21.21 12.02 -40.01
C PRO A 217 -21.00 10.58 -40.54
N GLU A 218 -20.40 10.44 -41.73
CA GLU A 218 -20.12 9.14 -42.34
C GLU A 218 -19.12 8.30 -41.51
N TYR A 219 -18.25 8.93 -40.72
CA TYR A 219 -17.26 8.26 -39.86
C TYR A 219 -17.75 8.11 -38.42
N ALA A 220 -18.94 8.59 -38.06
CA ALA A 220 -19.47 8.43 -36.70
C ALA A 220 -19.78 6.98 -36.34
N ASP A 221 -20.09 6.14 -37.31
CA ASP A 221 -20.40 4.72 -37.15
C ASP A 221 -19.09 3.90 -36.96
N ASN A 222 -19.04 3.08 -35.88
CA ASN A 222 -17.90 2.21 -35.60
C ASN A 222 -17.62 1.14 -36.66
N MET A 223 -18.63 0.81 -37.48
CA MET A 223 -18.51 -0.22 -38.53
C MET A 223 -18.01 0.36 -39.87
N LYS A 224 -17.86 1.69 -39.95
CA LYS A 224 -17.47 2.37 -41.20
C LYS A 224 -16.13 3.12 -41.10
N ALA A 225 -15.42 2.96 -39.94
CA ALA A 225 -14.15 3.63 -39.70
C ALA A 225 -12.96 2.70 -40.02
#